data_7f40fe59f79483e0b6e7efcc920c6dfe
#
_entry.id   7f40fe59f79483e0b6e7efcc920c6dfe
#
_cell.length_a   1.000
_cell.length_b   1.000
_cell.length_c   1.000
_cell.angle_alpha   90.00
_cell.angle_beta   90.00
_cell.angle_gamma   90.00
#
_symmetry.space_group_name_H-M   'P 1'
#
loop_
_entity.id
_entity.type
_entity.pdbx_description
1 polymer ?
#
loop_
_entity_poly.entity_id
_entity_poly.type
_entity_poly.pdbx_seq_one_letter_code
_entity_poly.pdbx_strand_id
1 'polypeptide(L)'
;PGRLSTLAMIALSISASSRYMYWRFTDTIGFTHWMDAVLGYGLVLAELYAFAVLLIGYFQTAWPLQRRPVPMPTDVSTWPSVDVFIPTYNEPLEVVRQTVFSAMSLDWPKDRLHVYVLDDGRRTEFREFCEELGVGYLIRDNNHHAKAGNINAALQVTHSEYIAIFDCDHIPTRSFLQVCMGWFFKDTNLVMLQTPHVFFSPDPFERNLHTFHRMPNEGELFYGIVQDGNDLWNASFFCGSCAIIRRKELLEVGGIAVETVTEDAHTALKLSRLGYNTAYLEVPQAAGLATESLSGHVGQRIRWARGMAQIARTDNPLFGKGL
;
A
#
# COMPACT_ATOMS: atom_id res chain seq x y z
N PRO A 1 10.90 -4.14 21.51
CA PRO A 1 11.96 -5.07 21.84
C PRO A 1 13.13 -4.88 20.87
N GLY A 2 14.38 -4.97 21.37
CA GLY A 2 15.55 -4.81 20.50
C GLY A 2 15.63 -5.96 19.48
N ARG A 3 16.31 -5.74 18.35
CA ARG A 3 16.48 -6.69 17.25
C ARG A 3 16.91 -8.10 17.72
N LEU A 4 17.81 -8.17 18.71
CA LEU A 4 18.28 -9.44 19.26
C LEU A 4 17.15 -10.24 19.92
N SER A 5 16.27 -9.59 20.69
CA SER A 5 15.12 -10.25 21.30
C SER A 5 14.10 -10.73 20.26
N THR A 6 13.87 -9.97 19.20
CA THR A 6 13.02 -10.40 18.07
C THR A 6 13.60 -11.66 17.40
N LEU A 7 14.90 -11.68 17.07
CA LEU A 7 15.56 -12.85 16.48
C LEU A 7 15.54 -14.06 17.41
N ALA A 8 15.72 -13.86 18.72
CA ALA A 8 15.62 -14.93 19.69
C ALA A 8 14.21 -15.54 19.76
N MET A 9 13.17 -14.70 19.73
CA MET A 9 11.77 -15.16 19.71
C MET A 9 11.44 -15.90 18.41
N ILE A 10 11.93 -15.43 17.26
CA ILE A 10 11.80 -16.12 15.97
C ILE A 10 12.47 -17.51 16.05
N ALA A 11 13.71 -17.58 16.54
CA ALA A 11 14.44 -18.85 16.67
C ALA A 11 13.71 -19.84 17.59
N LEU A 12 13.19 -19.38 18.72
CA LEU A 12 12.39 -20.21 19.64
C LEU A 12 11.10 -20.69 18.99
N SER A 13 10.39 -19.81 18.28
CA SER A 13 9.15 -20.16 17.57
C SER A 13 9.41 -21.20 16.48
N ILE A 14 10.45 -21.02 15.65
CA ILE A 14 10.84 -22.00 14.62
C ILE A 14 11.19 -23.34 15.26
N SER A 15 11.97 -23.33 16.35
CA SER A 15 12.38 -24.55 17.04
C SER A 15 11.18 -25.31 17.62
N ALA A 16 10.25 -24.60 18.28
CA ALA A 16 9.04 -25.20 18.83
C ALA A 16 8.11 -25.75 17.73
N SER A 17 7.90 -24.99 16.66
CA SER A 17 7.08 -25.41 15.54
C SER A 17 7.69 -26.59 14.77
N SER A 18 9.02 -26.61 14.59
CA SER A 18 9.74 -27.73 13.96
C SER A 18 9.63 -28.99 14.81
N ARG A 19 9.74 -28.86 16.14
CA ARG A 19 9.54 -30.00 17.07
C ARG A 19 8.11 -30.53 16.97
N TYR A 20 7.11 -29.64 16.92
CA TYR A 20 5.73 -30.04 16.72
C TYR A 20 5.55 -30.79 15.40
N MET A 21 6.07 -30.27 14.28
CA MET A 21 5.97 -30.94 12.99
C MET A 21 6.68 -32.28 12.97
N TYR A 22 7.86 -32.40 13.61
CA TYR A 22 8.55 -33.68 13.78
C TYR A 22 7.65 -34.72 14.49
N TRP A 23 7.11 -34.39 15.68
CA TRP A 23 6.18 -35.25 16.41
C TRP A 23 4.94 -35.57 15.56
N ARG A 24 4.41 -34.62 14.85
CA ARG A 24 3.24 -34.79 13.99
C ARG A 24 3.46 -35.86 12.91
N PHE A 25 4.65 -35.88 12.30
CA PHE A 25 4.99 -36.85 11.27
C PHE A 25 5.41 -38.22 11.83
N THR A 26 6.05 -38.28 13.00
CA THR A 26 6.58 -39.53 13.55
C THR A 26 5.54 -40.34 14.37
N ASP A 27 4.68 -39.62 15.11
CA ASP A 27 3.87 -40.26 16.15
C ASP A 27 2.35 -40.22 15.85
N THR A 28 1.89 -39.39 14.94
CA THR A 28 0.45 -39.16 14.76
C THR A 28 -0.10 -39.60 13.41
N ILE A 29 0.74 -39.98 12.45
CA ILE A 29 0.33 -40.49 11.15
C ILE A 29 0.23 -42.02 11.20
N GLY A 30 -0.91 -42.50 11.70
CA GLY A 30 -1.19 -43.94 11.77
C GLY A 30 -2.72 -44.11 11.73
N PHE A 31 -3.30 -44.13 10.54
CA PHE A 31 -4.76 -44.21 10.37
C PHE A 31 -5.19 -45.66 10.07
N THR A 32 -6.17 -46.14 10.79
CA THR A 32 -6.72 -47.51 10.63
C THR A 32 -7.93 -47.55 9.70
N HIS A 33 -8.61 -46.41 9.54
CA HIS A 33 -9.79 -46.27 8.68
C HIS A 33 -9.54 -45.26 7.54
N TRP A 34 -10.08 -45.49 6.35
CA TRP A 34 -9.82 -44.66 5.18
C TRP A 34 -10.29 -43.21 5.35
N MET A 35 -11.42 -42.98 6.03
CA MET A 35 -11.90 -41.62 6.31
C MET A 35 -10.96 -40.87 7.24
N ASP A 36 -10.44 -41.54 8.26
CA ASP A 36 -9.45 -40.94 9.17
C ASP A 36 -8.16 -40.59 8.44
N ALA A 37 -7.77 -41.43 7.47
CA ALA A 37 -6.64 -41.16 6.60
C ALA A 37 -6.85 -39.91 5.75
N VAL A 38 -8.00 -39.79 5.06
CA VAL A 38 -8.32 -38.63 4.22
C VAL A 38 -8.33 -37.34 5.04
N LEU A 39 -9.05 -37.32 6.16
CA LEU A 39 -9.13 -36.15 7.03
C LEU A 39 -7.79 -35.85 7.71
N GLY A 40 -7.08 -36.87 8.18
CA GLY A 40 -5.79 -36.75 8.84
C GLY A 40 -4.69 -36.21 7.92
N TYR A 41 -4.58 -36.72 6.69
CA TYR A 41 -3.64 -36.18 5.71
C TYR A 41 -4.05 -34.78 5.25
N GLY A 42 -5.34 -34.49 5.11
CA GLY A 42 -5.84 -33.15 4.83
C GLY A 42 -5.43 -32.15 5.91
N LEU A 43 -5.54 -32.55 7.19
CA LEU A 43 -5.08 -31.73 8.32
C LEU A 43 -3.56 -31.51 8.30
N VAL A 44 -2.78 -32.57 8.08
CA VAL A 44 -1.30 -32.49 7.98
C VAL A 44 -0.88 -31.54 6.86
N LEU A 45 -1.55 -31.57 5.71
CA LEU A 45 -1.27 -30.63 4.61
C LEU A 45 -1.59 -29.17 5.00
N ALA A 46 -2.68 -28.94 5.71
CA ALA A 46 -3.02 -27.60 6.22
C ALA A 46 -2.00 -27.11 7.26
N GLU A 47 -1.56 -27.98 8.17
CA GLU A 47 -0.51 -27.68 9.16
C GLU A 47 0.85 -27.38 8.48
N LEU A 48 1.21 -28.17 7.46
CA LEU A 48 2.43 -27.95 6.67
C LEU A 48 2.39 -26.62 5.94
N TYR A 49 1.24 -26.29 5.34
CA TYR A 49 1.02 -24.99 4.73
C TYR A 49 1.20 -23.84 5.74
N ALA A 50 0.56 -23.95 6.92
CA ALA A 50 0.69 -22.95 7.99
C ALA A 50 2.14 -22.79 8.46
N PHE A 51 2.87 -23.90 8.59
CA PHE A 51 4.29 -23.88 8.96
C PHE A 51 5.16 -23.22 7.88
N ALA A 52 4.91 -23.52 6.60
CA ALA A 52 5.62 -22.86 5.50
C ALA A 52 5.34 -21.34 5.46
N VAL A 53 4.09 -20.92 5.64
CA VAL A 53 3.72 -19.49 5.74
C VAL A 53 4.40 -18.81 6.92
N LEU A 54 4.49 -19.49 8.08
CA LEU A 54 5.21 -18.98 9.25
C LEU A 54 6.69 -18.71 8.94
N LEU A 55 7.37 -19.68 8.30
CA LEU A 55 8.78 -19.54 7.93
C LEU A 55 9.01 -18.40 6.92
N ILE A 56 8.16 -18.31 5.91
CA ILE A 56 8.22 -17.23 4.92
C ILE A 56 7.97 -15.87 5.59
N GLY A 57 6.98 -15.79 6.49
CA GLY A 57 6.71 -14.58 7.25
C GLY A 57 7.89 -14.14 8.12
N TYR A 58 8.59 -15.06 8.76
CA TYR A 58 9.81 -14.74 9.49
C TYR A 58 10.96 -14.34 8.58
N PHE A 59 11.14 -15.00 7.44
CA PHE A 59 12.12 -14.59 6.45
C PHE A 59 11.88 -13.16 5.96
N GLN A 60 10.64 -12.79 5.74
CA GLN A 60 10.23 -11.45 5.32
C GLN A 60 10.51 -10.40 6.42
N THR A 61 10.21 -10.71 7.70
CA THR A 61 10.17 -9.71 8.78
C THR A 61 11.34 -9.77 9.76
N ALA A 62 12.21 -10.77 9.69
CA ALA A 62 13.34 -10.93 10.63
C ALA A 62 14.34 -9.77 10.59
N TRP A 63 14.44 -9.07 9.47
CA TRP A 63 15.41 -8.01 9.27
C TRP A 63 14.80 -6.78 8.59
N PRO A 64 13.88 -6.05 9.26
CA PRO A 64 13.22 -4.89 8.69
C PRO A 64 14.23 -3.78 8.35
N LEU A 65 14.04 -3.13 7.21
CA LEU A 65 14.82 -1.99 6.78
C LEU A 65 14.12 -0.71 7.22
N GLN A 66 14.69 -0.02 8.19
CA GLN A 66 14.14 1.25 8.68
C GLN A 66 14.81 2.43 7.96
N ARG A 67 14.16 2.94 6.93
CA ARG A 67 14.63 4.13 6.22
C ARG A 67 14.40 5.40 7.06
N ARG A 68 15.34 6.32 6.99
CA ARG A 68 15.18 7.67 7.52
C ARG A 68 14.96 8.65 6.37
N PRO A 69 14.24 9.76 6.59
CA PRO A 69 14.13 10.80 5.59
C PRO A 69 15.51 11.26 5.10
N VAL A 70 15.63 11.49 3.81
CA VAL A 70 16.82 12.03 3.17
C VAL A 70 16.57 13.52 2.95
N PRO A 71 17.48 14.41 3.39
CA PRO A 71 17.33 15.84 3.16
C PRO A 71 17.20 16.18 1.67
N MET A 72 16.35 17.14 1.38
CA MET A 72 16.19 17.71 0.04
C MET A 72 17.42 18.55 -0.33
N PRO A 73 17.74 18.68 -1.63
CA PRO A 73 18.71 19.66 -2.08
C PRO A 73 18.35 21.08 -1.58
N THR A 74 19.35 21.84 -1.18
CA THR A 74 19.16 23.22 -0.70
C THR A 74 18.72 24.18 -1.79
N ASP A 75 19.10 23.88 -3.04
CA ASP A 75 18.64 24.63 -4.21
C ASP A 75 17.23 24.19 -4.61
N VAL A 76 16.25 24.98 -4.22
CA VAL A 76 14.83 24.76 -4.51
C VAL A 76 14.55 24.78 -6.01
N SER A 77 15.41 25.42 -6.83
CA SER A 77 15.25 25.43 -8.28
C SER A 77 15.43 24.04 -8.93
N THR A 78 16.04 23.11 -8.22
CA THR A 78 16.22 21.71 -8.67
C THR A 78 15.06 20.79 -8.30
N TRP A 79 14.10 21.25 -7.49
CA TRP A 79 13.01 20.42 -7.05
C TRP A 79 12.06 20.12 -8.23
N PRO A 80 11.65 18.87 -8.41
CA PRO A 80 10.83 18.47 -9.54
C PRO A 80 9.38 18.94 -9.42
N SER A 81 8.64 18.89 -10.53
CA SER A 81 7.20 19.11 -10.51
C SER A 81 6.46 17.88 -10.02
N VAL A 82 5.36 18.10 -9.29
CA VAL A 82 4.53 17.05 -8.68
C VAL A 82 3.06 17.35 -8.97
N ASP A 83 2.36 16.37 -9.54
CA ASP A 83 0.90 16.34 -9.63
C ASP A 83 0.35 15.54 -8.43
N VAL A 84 -0.53 16.16 -7.66
CA VAL A 84 -1.25 15.50 -6.57
C VAL A 84 -2.61 15.06 -7.06
N PHE A 85 -2.86 13.76 -7.06
CA PHE A 85 -4.12 13.17 -7.49
C PHE A 85 -4.99 12.76 -6.30
N ILE A 86 -6.23 13.25 -6.29
CA ILE A 86 -7.25 12.97 -5.27
C ILE A 86 -8.47 12.36 -5.99
N PRO A 87 -8.46 11.03 -6.22
CA PRO A 87 -9.59 10.35 -6.85
C PRO A 87 -10.79 10.25 -5.92
N THR A 88 -11.98 10.56 -6.43
CA THR A 88 -13.25 10.50 -5.70
C THR A 88 -14.39 10.01 -6.61
N TYR A 89 -15.45 9.44 -6.00
CA TYR A 89 -16.62 8.93 -6.72
C TYR A 89 -17.94 9.24 -6.00
N ASN A 90 -18.13 8.72 -4.79
CA ASN A 90 -19.37 8.84 -4.02
C ASN A 90 -19.21 9.62 -2.70
N GLU A 91 -17.99 9.95 -2.35
CA GLU A 91 -17.68 10.61 -1.08
C GLU A 91 -18.25 12.04 -1.09
N PRO A 92 -18.81 12.50 0.05
CA PRO A 92 -19.33 13.85 0.15
C PRO A 92 -18.22 14.90 0.11
N LEU A 93 -18.55 16.11 -0.35
CA LEU A 93 -17.57 17.19 -0.52
C LEU A 93 -16.88 17.56 0.81
N GLU A 94 -17.59 17.45 1.95
CA GLU A 94 -17.04 17.74 3.28
C GLU A 94 -15.83 16.87 3.63
N VAL A 95 -15.79 15.63 3.16
CA VAL A 95 -14.65 14.72 3.35
C VAL A 95 -13.51 15.13 2.43
N VAL A 96 -13.79 15.27 1.13
CA VAL A 96 -12.77 15.51 0.09
C VAL A 96 -12.11 16.88 0.26
N ARG A 97 -12.84 17.90 0.68
CA ARG A 97 -12.32 19.27 0.86
C ARG A 97 -11.15 19.35 1.84
N GLN A 98 -11.12 18.50 2.88
CA GLN A 98 -10.04 18.49 3.87
C GLN A 98 -8.73 18.02 3.23
N THR A 99 -8.81 16.98 2.41
CA THR A 99 -7.66 16.47 1.66
C THR A 99 -7.18 17.48 0.62
N VAL A 100 -8.08 18.16 -0.08
CA VAL A 100 -7.73 19.22 -1.05
C VAL A 100 -7.00 20.37 -0.36
N PHE A 101 -7.52 20.92 0.73
CA PHE A 101 -6.86 22.01 1.46
C PHE A 101 -5.48 21.62 1.98
N SER A 102 -5.34 20.40 2.48
CA SER A 102 -4.06 19.90 2.95
C SER A 102 -3.07 19.70 1.79
N ALA A 103 -3.52 19.18 0.67
CA ALA A 103 -2.68 19.01 -0.53
C ALA A 103 -2.20 20.36 -1.07
N MET A 104 -3.05 21.38 -1.12
CA MET A 104 -2.68 22.76 -1.50
C MET A 104 -1.68 23.39 -0.51
N SER A 105 -1.66 22.91 0.74
CA SER A 105 -0.81 23.42 1.82
C SER A 105 0.54 22.71 1.91
N LEU A 106 0.84 21.77 1.02
CA LEU A 106 2.14 21.11 0.96
C LEU A 106 3.26 22.12 0.79
N ASP A 107 4.34 21.96 1.57
CA ASP A 107 5.53 22.80 1.52
C ASP A 107 6.37 22.47 0.27
N TRP A 108 5.92 22.97 -0.88
CA TRP A 108 6.51 22.78 -2.19
C TRP A 108 6.41 24.06 -3.03
N PRO A 109 7.32 24.32 -3.99
CA PRO A 109 7.20 25.47 -4.88
C PRO A 109 5.86 25.50 -5.60
N LYS A 110 5.15 26.60 -5.54
CA LYS A 110 3.76 26.70 -6.06
C LYS A 110 3.65 26.56 -7.57
N ASP A 111 4.70 26.91 -8.29
CA ASP A 111 4.83 26.73 -9.74
C ASP A 111 5.14 25.28 -10.14
N ARG A 112 5.38 24.40 -9.16
CA ARG A 112 5.75 22.99 -9.35
C ARG A 112 4.84 22.03 -8.61
N LEU A 113 3.80 22.52 -7.96
CA LEU A 113 2.79 21.72 -7.25
C LEU A 113 1.44 21.95 -7.93
N HIS A 114 0.88 20.89 -8.48
CA HIS A 114 -0.44 20.94 -9.12
C HIS A 114 -1.36 19.93 -8.43
N VAL A 115 -2.48 20.39 -7.90
CA VAL A 115 -3.46 19.55 -7.22
C VAL A 115 -4.65 19.32 -8.14
N TYR A 116 -5.07 18.06 -8.25
CA TYR A 116 -6.17 17.64 -9.11
C TYR A 116 -7.17 16.78 -8.33
N VAL A 117 -8.43 17.15 -8.40
CA VAL A 117 -9.55 16.29 -7.98
C VAL A 117 -10.02 15.50 -9.20
N LEU A 118 -9.99 14.17 -9.10
CA LEU A 118 -10.37 13.25 -10.16
C LEU A 118 -11.77 12.71 -9.85
N ASP A 119 -12.83 13.34 -10.38
CA ASP A 119 -14.21 13.07 -9.99
C ASP A 119 -14.95 12.15 -10.97
N ASP A 120 -14.98 10.86 -10.67
CA ASP A 120 -15.81 9.88 -11.39
C ASP A 120 -17.32 10.07 -11.17
N GLY A 121 -17.73 10.88 -10.19
CA GLY A 121 -19.11 11.29 -9.92
C GLY A 121 -19.61 12.41 -10.84
N ARG A 122 -18.72 13.18 -11.46
CA ARG A 122 -19.03 14.31 -12.37
C ARG A 122 -19.95 15.36 -11.73
N ARG A 123 -19.65 15.72 -10.50
CA ARG A 123 -20.52 16.52 -9.63
C ARG A 123 -20.27 18.02 -9.80
N THR A 124 -21.33 18.79 -10.01
CA THR A 124 -21.24 20.24 -10.22
C THR A 124 -20.64 20.96 -9.00
N GLU A 125 -21.04 20.58 -7.79
CA GLU A 125 -20.50 21.14 -6.53
C GLU A 125 -18.99 20.97 -6.39
N PHE A 126 -18.42 19.86 -6.87
CA PHE A 126 -16.98 19.61 -6.87
C PHE A 126 -16.25 20.50 -7.92
N ARG A 127 -16.88 20.70 -9.06
CA ARG A 127 -16.35 21.61 -10.08
C ARG A 127 -16.27 23.03 -9.55
N GLU A 128 -17.37 23.53 -9.01
CA GLU A 128 -17.45 24.89 -8.46
C GLU A 128 -16.43 25.08 -7.33
N PHE A 129 -16.31 24.12 -6.43
CA PHE A 129 -15.33 24.13 -5.35
C PHE A 129 -13.88 24.17 -5.89
N CYS A 130 -13.55 23.38 -6.91
CA CYS A 130 -12.21 23.36 -7.49
C CYS A 130 -11.90 24.67 -8.24
N GLU A 131 -12.87 25.22 -8.96
CA GLU A 131 -12.76 26.51 -9.67
C GLU A 131 -12.50 27.66 -8.69
N GLU A 132 -13.22 27.71 -7.56
CA GLU A 132 -13.03 28.70 -6.50
C GLU A 132 -11.61 28.68 -5.93
N LEU A 133 -11.02 27.48 -5.78
CA LEU A 133 -9.69 27.30 -5.20
C LEU A 133 -8.55 27.35 -6.21
N GLY A 134 -8.85 27.35 -7.51
CA GLY A 134 -7.83 27.22 -8.56
C GLY A 134 -7.19 25.83 -8.60
N VAL A 135 -7.90 24.79 -8.17
CA VAL A 135 -7.50 23.38 -8.22
C VAL A 135 -8.00 22.73 -9.50
N GLY A 136 -7.21 21.86 -10.10
CA GLY A 136 -7.61 21.12 -11.29
C GLY A 136 -8.80 20.19 -11.00
N TYR A 137 -9.83 20.25 -11.84
CA TYR A 137 -10.98 19.35 -11.80
C TYR A 137 -11.00 18.50 -13.05
N LEU A 138 -10.82 17.20 -12.89
CA LEU A 138 -10.77 16.26 -14.01
C LEU A 138 -11.92 15.26 -13.91
N ILE A 139 -12.61 15.07 -15.03
CA ILE A 139 -13.65 14.07 -15.23
C ILE A 139 -13.34 13.25 -16.47
N ARG A 140 -13.99 12.10 -16.59
CA ARG A 140 -13.92 11.24 -17.78
C ARG A 140 -15.31 10.74 -18.18
N ASP A 141 -15.44 10.25 -19.42
CA ASP A 141 -16.75 9.87 -19.97
C ASP A 141 -17.32 8.59 -19.35
N ASN A 142 -16.47 7.71 -18.80
CA ASN A 142 -16.87 6.43 -18.23
C ASN A 142 -16.10 6.15 -16.94
N ASN A 143 -16.58 5.18 -16.15
CA ASN A 143 -15.94 4.77 -14.88
C ASN A 143 -15.27 3.39 -14.98
N HIS A 144 -14.83 2.98 -16.18
CA HIS A 144 -14.15 1.72 -16.36
C HIS A 144 -12.88 1.67 -15.50
N HIS A 145 -12.64 0.50 -14.88
CA HIS A 145 -11.51 0.26 -13.99
C HIS A 145 -11.44 1.15 -12.75
N ALA A 146 -12.58 1.74 -12.34
CA ALA A 146 -12.71 2.52 -11.11
C ALA A 146 -11.54 3.49 -10.88
N LYS A 147 -10.93 3.49 -9.68
CA LYS A 147 -9.83 4.37 -9.30
C LYS A 147 -8.62 4.29 -10.25
N ALA A 148 -8.19 3.08 -10.63
CA ALA A 148 -7.07 2.89 -11.55
C ALA A 148 -7.31 3.58 -12.89
N GLY A 149 -8.49 3.37 -13.49
CA GLY A 149 -8.87 4.01 -14.74
C GLY A 149 -8.98 5.53 -14.62
N ASN A 150 -9.43 6.04 -13.47
CA ASN A 150 -9.51 7.48 -13.20
C ASN A 150 -8.11 8.10 -13.15
N ILE A 151 -7.18 7.51 -12.40
CA ILE A 151 -5.78 7.96 -12.37
C ILE A 151 -5.15 7.88 -13.76
N ASN A 152 -5.36 6.78 -14.50
CA ASN A 152 -4.82 6.63 -15.85
C ASN A 152 -5.34 7.68 -16.83
N ALA A 153 -6.60 8.09 -16.71
CA ALA A 153 -7.14 9.21 -17.51
C ALA A 153 -6.45 10.54 -17.16
N ALA A 154 -6.23 10.80 -15.87
CA ALA A 154 -5.51 12.00 -15.42
C ALA A 154 -4.05 12.03 -15.92
N LEU A 155 -3.37 10.88 -15.97
CA LEU A 155 -2.01 10.76 -16.49
C LEU A 155 -1.86 11.23 -17.95
N GLN A 156 -2.91 11.16 -18.75
CA GLN A 156 -2.90 11.56 -20.16
C GLN A 156 -2.98 13.08 -20.36
N VAL A 157 -3.48 13.81 -19.37
CA VAL A 157 -3.75 15.26 -19.47
C VAL A 157 -2.93 16.11 -18.52
N THR A 158 -2.10 15.48 -17.69
CA THR A 158 -1.19 16.15 -16.74
C THR A 158 0.26 15.80 -17.05
N HIS A 159 1.24 16.56 -16.55
CA HIS A 159 2.61 16.47 -17.11
C HIS A 159 3.75 16.57 -16.11
N SER A 160 3.51 16.67 -14.78
CA SER A 160 4.57 16.73 -13.79
C SER A 160 5.43 15.44 -13.78
N GLU A 161 6.67 15.57 -13.35
CA GLU A 161 7.63 14.47 -13.31
C GLU A 161 7.24 13.37 -12.31
N TYR A 162 6.59 13.76 -11.22
CA TYR A 162 6.13 12.86 -10.17
C TYR A 162 4.64 13.00 -9.93
N ILE A 163 4.07 11.94 -9.38
CA ILE A 163 2.67 11.87 -8.98
C ILE A 163 2.62 11.50 -7.52
N ALA A 164 1.92 12.29 -6.72
CA ALA A 164 1.53 11.93 -5.36
C ALA A 164 0.05 11.55 -5.36
N ILE A 165 -0.31 10.42 -4.76
CA ILE A 165 -1.67 9.90 -4.75
C ILE A 165 -2.18 9.85 -3.32
N PHE A 166 -3.33 10.48 -3.07
CA PHE A 166 -4.06 10.42 -1.81
C PHE A 166 -5.49 9.98 -2.05
N ASP A 167 -5.98 9.04 -1.27
CA ASP A 167 -7.42 8.81 -1.18
C ASP A 167 -8.11 10.08 -0.70
N CYS A 168 -9.34 10.27 -1.11
CA CYS A 168 -10.07 11.53 -0.87
C CYS A 168 -10.32 11.85 0.61
N ASP A 169 -10.08 10.89 1.50
CA ASP A 169 -10.16 10.99 2.96
C ASP A 169 -8.79 10.97 3.66
N HIS A 170 -7.69 10.89 2.90
CA HIS A 170 -6.32 10.92 3.44
C HIS A 170 -5.75 12.35 3.42
N ILE A 171 -5.58 12.91 4.59
CA ILE A 171 -5.11 14.28 4.83
C ILE A 171 -3.58 14.27 4.97
N PRO A 172 -2.79 14.73 3.96
CA PRO A 172 -1.35 14.78 4.07
C PRO A 172 -0.86 15.87 5.02
N THR A 173 0.28 15.65 5.65
CA THR A 173 1.02 16.71 6.36
C THR A 173 1.70 17.65 5.37
N ARG A 174 1.96 18.88 5.77
CA ARG A 174 2.66 19.88 4.94
C ARG A 174 4.03 19.40 4.47
N SER A 175 4.71 18.59 5.26
CA SER A 175 6.07 18.09 5.01
C SER A 175 6.12 16.84 4.11
N PHE A 176 4.99 16.28 3.67
CA PHE A 176 4.93 15.00 2.96
C PHE A 176 5.96 14.91 1.82
N LEU A 177 5.96 15.87 0.91
CA LEU A 177 6.88 15.86 -0.23
C LEU A 177 8.34 16.01 0.20
N GLN A 178 8.65 16.91 1.13
CA GLN A 178 10.03 17.12 1.61
C GLN A 178 10.60 15.90 2.32
N VAL A 179 9.76 15.16 3.06
CA VAL A 179 10.16 13.94 3.78
C VAL A 179 10.43 12.80 2.81
N CYS A 180 9.67 12.69 1.73
CA CYS A 180 9.71 11.56 0.81
C CYS A 180 10.66 11.77 -0.37
N MET A 181 10.67 12.97 -0.98
CA MET A 181 11.33 13.21 -2.27
C MET A 181 12.85 13.12 -2.22
N GLY A 182 13.48 13.34 -1.06
CA GLY A 182 14.93 13.21 -0.92
C GLY A 182 15.48 11.84 -1.31
N TRP A 183 14.68 10.79 -1.18
CA TRP A 183 15.05 9.44 -1.60
C TRP A 183 15.20 9.29 -3.11
N PHE A 184 14.38 9.96 -3.91
CA PHE A 184 14.47 9.94 -5.38
C PHE A 184 15.71 10.66 -5.91
N PHE A 185 16.26 11.61 -5.15
CA PHE A 185 17.56 12.22 -5.46
C PHE A 185 18.72 11.30 -5.09
N LYS A 186 18.58 10.52 -4.02
CA LYS A 186 19.61 9.61 -3.53
C LYS A 186 19.70 8.33 -4.37
N ASP A 187 18.57 7.81 -4.81
CA ASP A 187 18.47 6.58 -5.61
C ASP A 187 17.76 6.91 -6.92
N THR A 188 18.54 7.01 -8.00
CA THR A 188 18.02 7.34 -9.34
C THR A 188 17.19 6.22 -9.95
N ASN A 189 17.30 4.98 -9.44
CA ASN A 189 16.49 3.84 -9.87
C ASN A 189 15.19 3.69 -9.05
N LEU A 190 15.01 4.52 -8.00
CA LEU A 190 13.78 4.53 -7.21
C LEU A 190 12.63 5.14 -8.02
N VAL A 191 11.56 4.40 -8.18
CA VAL A 191 10.40 4.85 -8.96
C VAL A 191 9.13 5.02 -8.12
N MET A 192 9.08 4.40 -6.95
CA MET A 192 7.92 4.46 -6.05
C MET A 192 8.38 4.50 -4.59
N LEU A 193 7.78 5.40 -3.82
CA LEU A 193 7.94 5.45 -2.36
C LEU A 193 6.57 5.47 -1.70
N GLN A 194 6.36 4.54 -0.78
CA GLN A 194 5.15 4.39 0.02
C GLN A 194 5.40 4.87 1.46
N THR A 195 4.44 5.57 2.05
CA THR A 195 4.39 5.86 3.49
C THR A 195 3.21 5.12 4.14
N PRO A 196 3.19 4.93 5.48
CA PRO A 196 2.11 4.21 6.14
C PRO A 196 0.76 4.92 5.99
N HIS A 197 -0.31 4.13 5.90
CA HIS A 197 -1.66 4.63 6.14
C HIS A 197 -1.90 4.65 7.65
N VAL A 198 -2.23 5.81 8.17
CA VAL A 198 -2.63 6.00 9.57
C VAL A 198 -4.09 6.42 9.58
N PHE A 199 -4.85 5.93 10.55
CA PHE A 199 -6.27 6.26 10.68
C PHE A 199 -6.51 7.05 11.96
N PHE A 200 -7.23 8.17 11.85
CA PHE A 200 -7.61 9.00 13.00
C PHE A 200 -8.98 8.62 13.56
N SER A 201 -9.68 7.66 12.96
CA SER A 201 -10.93 7.09 13.47
C SER A 201 -10.76 5.58 13.73
N PRO A 202 -11.49 5.02 14.72
CA PRO A 202 -11.43 3.60 15.03
C PRO A 202 -12.12 2.77 13.95
N ASP A 203 -11.56 1.60 13.65
CA ASP A 203 -12.24 0.57 12.88
C ASP A 203 -13.38 -0.09 13.70
N PRO A 204 -14.22 -0.98 13.12
CA PRO A 204 -15.30 -1.63 13.84
C PRO A 204 -14.86 -2.46 15.05
N PHE A 205 -13.67 -3.09 15.01
CA PHE A 205 -13.14 -3.90 16.10
C PHE A 205 -12.62 -3.00 17.22
N GLU A 206 -11.81 -2.01 16.89
CA GLU A 206 -11.27 -1.05 17.85
C GLU A 206 -12.39 -0.29 18.59
N ARG A 207 -13.46 0.09 17.86
CA ARG A 207 -14.64 0.75 18.44
C ARG A 207 -15.37 -0.15 19.42
N ASN A 208 -15.66 -1.41 19.02
CA ASN A 208 -16.45 -2.32 19.83
C ASN A 208 -15.68 -2.88 21.03
N LEU A 209 -14.37 -3.06 20.90
CA LEU A 209 -13.49 -3.55 21.95
C LEU A 209 -12.88 -2.43 22.80
N HIS A 210 -13.13 -1.17 22.46
CA HIS A 210 -12.54 0.01 23.12
C HIS A 210 -11.00 0.00 23.15
N THR A 211 -10.39 -0.48 22.05
CA THR A 211 -8.94 -0.66 21.95
C THR A 211 -8.22 0.43 21.17
N PHE A 212 -8.94 1.34 20.53
CA PHE A 212 -8.38 2.45 19.74
C PHE A 212 -7.34 3.23 20.56
N HIS A 213 -6.15 3.41 20.01
CA HIS A 213 -4.95 3.98 20.67
C HIS A 213 -4.47 3.25 21.93
N ARG A 214 -5.01 2.05 22.24
CA ARG A 214 -4.60 1.27 23.41
C ARG A 214 -3.89 -0.02 23.04
N MET A 215 -4.22 -0.58 21.90
CA MET A 215 -3.63 -1.82 21.39
C MET A 215 -3.33 -1.67 19.90
N PRO A 216 -2.22 -2.23 19.42
CA PRO A 216 -1.92 -2.27 17.99
C PRO A 216 -3.03 -2.97 17.20
N ASN A 217 -3.40 -2.41 16.06
CA ASN A 217 -4.31 -3.04 15.11
C ASN A 217 -3.54 -3.78 13.99
N GLU A 218 -4.25 -4.42 13.07
CA GLU A 218 -3.61 -5.14 11.96
C GLU A 218 -2.84 -4.22 11.00
N GLY A 219 -3.27 -2.96 10.87
CA GLY A 219 -2.59 -1.95 10.06
C GLY A 219 -1.19 -1.64 10.60
N GLU A 220 -1.03 -1.59 11.94
CA GLU A 220 0.28 -1.38 12.56
C GLU A 220 1.23 -2.56 12.32
N LEU A 221 0.73 -3.79 12.29
CA LEU A 221 1.54 -4.95 11.90
C LEU A 221 2.00 -4.84 10.45
N PHE A 222 1.09 -4.49 9.56
CA PHE A 222 1.36 -4.41 8.12
C PHE A 222 2.33 -3.25 7.81
N TYR A 223 2.01 -2.05 8.25
CA TYR A 223 2.82 -0.86 7.97
C TYR A 223 4.06 -0.75 8.84
N GLY A 224 4.09 -1.32 10.04
CA GLY A 224 5.23 -1.22 10.95
C GLY A 224 6.29 -2.30 10.78
N ILE A 225 5.93 -3.51 10.33
CA ILE A 225 6.88 -4.63 10.26
C ILE A 225 6.93 -5.24 8.85
N VAL A 226 5.77 -5.50 8.25
CA VAL A 226 5.71 -6.21 6.96
C VAL A 226 6.27 -5.35 5.84
N GLN A 227 5.91 -4.09 5.75
CA GLN A 227 6.41 -3.18 4.71
C GLN A 227 7.90 -2.86 4.90
N ASP A 228 8.38 -2.69 6.13
CA ASP A 228 9.82 -2.54 6.42
C ASP A 228 10.61 -3.80 6.03
N GLY A 229 10.02 -4.97 6.24
CA GLY A 229 10.59 -6.24 5.80
C GLY A 229 10.60 -6.37 4.28
N ASN A 230 9.52 -6.01 3.61
CA ASN A 230 9.43 -5.96 2.14
C ASN A 230 10.49 -5.01 1.55
N ASP A 231 10.71 -3.87 2.19
CA ASP A 231 11.65 -2.86 1.74
C ASP A 231 13.10 -3.37 1.69
N LEU A 232 13.50 -4.25 2.63
CA LEU A 232 14.80 -4.91 2.61
C LEU A 232 15.02 -5.70 1.30
N TRP A 233 13.96 -6.31 0.80
CA TRP A 233 13.99 -7.18 -0.40
C TRP A 233 13.64 -6.43 -1.69
N ASN A 234 13.57 -5.09 -1.65
CA ASN A 234 13.08 -4.27 -2.77
C ASN A 234 11.67 -4.68 -3.23
N ALA A 235 10.84 -5.07 -2.29
CA ALA A 235 9.49 -5.59 -2.51
C ALA A 235 8.42 -4.75 -1.80
N SER A 236 8.75 -3.52 -1.39
CA SER A 236 7.74 -2.56 -0.94
C SER A 236 6.77 -2.29 -2.08
N PHE A 237 5.48 -2.29 -1.79
CA PHE A 237 4.51 -2.09 -2.84
C PHE A 237 3.56 -0.92 -2.56
N PHE A 238 3.00 -0.39 -3.62
CA PHE A 238 1.99 0.65 -3.59
C PHE A 238 0.73 0.15 -2.90
N CYS A 239 0.20 0.91 -1.94
CA CYS A 239 -0.98 0.58 -1.14
C CYS A 239 -2.20 1.43 -1.53
N GLY A 240 -2.20 2.02 -2.71
CA GLY A 240 -3.31 2.78 -3.25
C GLY A 240 -3.30 4.27 -2.90
N SER A 241 -2.70 4.67 -1.77
CA SER A 241 -2.67 6.04 -1.27
C SER A 241 -1.36 6.34 -0.55
N CYS A 242 -1.09 7.60 -0.21
CA CYS A 242 0.08 8.05 0.56
C CYS A 242 1.41 7.64 -0.10
N ALA A 243 1.49 7.69 -1.41
CA ALA A 243 2.66 7.29 -2.19
C ALA A 243 3.05 8.36 -3.21
N ILE A 244 4.33 8.34 -3.56
CA ILE A 244 4.89 9.11 -4.68
C ILE A 244 5.41 8.13 -5.72
N ILE A 245 5.09 8.36 -6.99
CA ILE A 245 5.50 7.53 -8.11
C ILE A 245 6.11 8.41 -9.19
N ARG A 246 7.21 7.97 -9.79
CA ARG A 246 7.82 8.64 -10.93
C ARG A 246 6.99 8.37 -12.19
N ARG A 247 6.51 9.43 -12.82
CA ARG A 247 5.56 9.35 -13.95
C ARG A 247 6.10 8.56 -15.13
N LYS A 248 7.34 8.81 -15.53
CA LYS A 248 7.94 8.20 -16.72
C LYS A 248 7.87 6.67 -16.63
N GLU A 249 8.35 6.12 -15.54
CA GLU A 249 8.42 4.67 -15.33
C GLU A 249 7.03 4.06 -15.09
N LEU A 250 6.12 4.80 -14.48
CA LEU A 250 4.72 4.38 -14.38
C LEU A 250 4.07 4.25 -15.77
N LEU A 251 4.36 5.17 -16.68
CA LEU A 251 3.85 5.09 -18.06
C LEU A 251 4.49 3.95 -18.86
N GLU A 252 5.74 3.57 -18.57
CA GLU A 252 6.40 2.42 -19.20
C GLU A 252 5.69 1.09 -18.91
N VAL A 253 5.07 0.95 -17.73
CA VAL A 253 4.26 -0.24 -17.38
C VAL A 253 2.80 -0.12 -17.79
N GLY A 254 2.42 0.96 -18.49
CA GLY A 254 1.06 1.21 -18.98
C GLY A 254 0.16 1.95 -17.99
N GLY A 255 0.73 2.63 -16.99
CA GLY A 255 0.01 3.31 -15.92
C GLY A 255 -0.32 2.40 -14.73
N ILE A 256 -1.31 2.79 -13.94
CA ILE A 256 -1.85 1.94 -12.87
C ILE A 256 -2.51 0.70 -13.50
N ALA A 257 -2.19 -0.47 -12.96
CA ALA A 257 -2.71 -1.75 -13.45
C ALA A 257 -4.25 -1.79 -13.38
N VAL A 258 -4.87 -2.34 -14.40
CA VAL A 258 -6.34 -2.41 -14.50
C VAL A 258 -6.87 -3.85 -14.52
N GLU A 259 -5.98 -4.83 -14.55
CA GLU A 259 -6.30 -6.24 -14.73
C GLU A 259 -6.78 -6.91 -13.44
N THR A 260 -6.51 -6.29 -12.30
CA THR A 260 -6.82 -6.84 -10.96
C THR A 260 -7.50 -5.80 -10.09
N VAL A 261 -8.24 -6.25 -9.07
CA VAL A 261 -8.90 -5.35 -8.11
C VAL A 261 -7.98 -4.86 -6.97
N THR A 262 -6.71 -5.28 -6.98
CA THR A 262 -5.60 -4.72 -6.19
C THR A 262 -4.58 -4.15 -7.17
N GLU A 263 -5.01 -3.12 -7.86
CA GLU A 263 -4.28 -2.41 -8.90
C GLU A 263 -2.94 -1.85 -8.41
N ASP A 264 -2.90 -1.47 -7.15
CA ASP A 264 -1.76 -0.94 -6.42
C ASP A 264 -0.61 -1.97 -6.32
N ALA A 265 -0.85 -3.11 -5.69
CA ALA A 265 0.13 -4.18 -5.58
C ALA A 265 0.57 -4.70 -6.96
N HIS A 266 -0.36 -4.80 -7.92
CA HIS A 266 -0.05 -5.24 -9.27
C HIS A 266 0.82 -4.22 -10.02
N THR A 267 0.57 -2.93 -9.86
CA THR A 267 1.41 -1.88 -10.45
C THR A 267 2.84 -1.95 -9.90
N ALA A 268 3.00 -2.13 -8.58
CA ALA A 268 4.31 -2.28 -7.97
C ALA A 268 5.04 -3.53 -8.51
N LEU A 269 4.35 -4.66 -8.67
CA LEU A 269 4.93 -5.86 -9.28
C LEU A 269 5.43 -5.61 -10.71
N LYS A 270 4.64 -4.91 -11.55
CA LYS A 270 5.04 -4.55 -12.91
C LYS A 270 6.30 -3.67 -12.94
N LEU A 271 6.40 -2.69 -12.04
CA LEU A 271 7.59 -1.83 -11.90
C LEU A 271 8.82 -2.64 -11.45
N SER A 272 8.66 -3.51 -10.46
CA SER A 272 9.74 -4.38 -9.97
C SER A 272 10.26 -5.33 -11.05
N ARG A 273 9.39 -5.85 -11.93
CA ARG A 273 9.78 -6.70 -13.07
C ARG A 273 10.67 -6.00 -14.10
N LEU A 274 10.62 -4.69 -14.19
CA LEU A 274 11.52 -3.89 -15.02
C LEU A 274 12.85 -3.57 -14.30
N GLY A 275 13.05 -4.07 -13.08
CA GLY A 275 14.26 -3.86 -12.29
C GLY A 275 14.32 -2.51 -11.58
N TYR A 276 13.20 -1.83 -11.44
CA TYR A 276 13.12 -0.59 -10.68
C TYR A 276 13.11 -0.83 -9.18
N ASN A 277 13.58 0.15 -8.42
CA ASN A 277 13.54 0.13 -6.97
C ASN A 277 12.24 0.73 -6.46
N THR A 278 11.71 0.10 -5.41
CA THR A 278 10.63 0.64 -4.58
C THR A 278 11.13 0.87 -3.16
N ALA A 279 10.49 1.76 -2.42
CA ALA A 279 10.89 2.06 -1.05
C ALA A 279 9.68 2.23 -0.13
N TYR A 280 9.90 1.89 1.13
CA TYR A 280 8.97 2.18 2.20
C TYR A 280 9.63 3.11 3.23
N LEU A 281 8.91 4.15 3.63
CA LEU A 281 9.36 5.09 4.65
C LEU A 281 8.37 5.08 5.81
N GLU A 282 8.73 4.43 6.92
CA GLU A 282 7.90 4.29 8.12
C GLU A 282 7.79 5.63 8.89
N VAL A 283 7.37 6.68 8.20
CA VAL A 283 7.11 8.00 8.80
C VAL A 283 5.69 8.40 8.42
N PRO A 284 4.74 8.43 9.37
CA PRO A 284 3.38 8.87 9.10
C PRO A 284 3.37 10.29 8.51
N GLN A 285 2.87 10.41 7.30
CA GLN A 285 2.80 11.69 6.58
C GLN A 285 1.39 12.01 6.06
N ALA A 286 0.44 11.12 6.30
CA ALA A 286 -0.99 11.34 6.05
C ALA A 286 -1.83 10.52 7.01
N ALA A 287 -3.04 10.96 7.27
CA ALA A 287 -4.00 10.21 8.08
C ALA A 287 -5.39 10.27 7.44
N GLY A 288 -6.12 9.17 7.50
CA GLY A 288 -7.42 9.00 6.86
C GLY A 288 -8.49 8.42 7.79
N LEU A 289 -9.64 8.12 7.21
CA LEU A 289 -10.76 7.47 7.89
C LEU A 289 -10.63 5.94 7.82
N ALA A 290 -10.80 5.26 8.94
CA ALA A 290 -10.95 3.80 8.94
C ALA A 290 -12.32 3.39 8.42
N THR A 291 -12.45 2.14 7.96
CA THR A 291 -13.73 1.57 7.57
C THR A 291 -14.72 1.58 8.74
N GLU A 292 -15.88 2.20 8.57
CA GLU A 292 -16.81 2.44 9.68
C GLU A 292 -17.65 1.22 10.09
N SER A 293 -17.92 0.30 9.15
CA SER A 293 -18.79 -0.84 9.37
C SER A 293 -18.09 -2.18 9.21
N LEU A 294 -18.53 -3.19 9.97
CA LEU A 294 -18.01 -4.56 9.84
C LEU A 294 -18.25 -5.13 8.43
N SER A 295 -19.38 -4.82 7.81
CA SER A 295 -19.68 -5.24 6.44
C SER A 295 -18.68 -4.64 5.44
N GLY A 296 -18.35 -3.35 5.57
CA GLY A 296 -17.34 -2.69 4.76
C GLY A 296 -15.95 -3.29 4.98
N HIS A 297 -15.59 -3.54 6.25
CA HIS A 297 -14.32 -4.17 6.62
C HIS A 297 -14.17 -5.56 5.98
N VAL A 298 -15.17 -6.42 6.13
CA VAL A 298 -15.17 -7.77 5.50
C VAL A 298 -15.11 -7.67 3.97
N GLY A 299 -15.90 -6.78 3.38
CA GLY A 299 -15.89 -6.55 1.93
C GLY A 299 -14.53 -6.11 1.40
N GLN A 300 -13.81 -5.25 2.14
CA GLN A 300 -12.46 -4.82 1.81
C GLN A 300 -11.46 -6.00 1.82
N ARG A 301 -11.52 -6.88 2.85
CA ARG A 301 -10.66 -8.09 2.93
C ARG A 301 -10.92 -9.09 1.80
N ILE A 302 -12.19 -9.32 1.47
CA ILE A 302 -12.58 -10.17 0.33
C ILE A 302 -12.02 -9.58 -0.98
N ARG A 303 -12.11 -8.27 -1.18
CA ARG A 303 -11.54 -7.60 -2.36
C ARG A 303 -10.03 -7.79 -2.45
N TRP A 304 -9.30 -7.61 -1.35
CA TRP A 304 -7.85 -7.81 -1.31
C TRP A 304 -7.45 -9.25 -1.61
N ALA A 305 -8.07 -10.22 -0.95
CA ALA A 305 -7.81 -11.64 -1.21
C ALA A 305 -8.09 -12.02 -2.68
N ARG A 306 -9.21 -11.52 -3.24
CA ARG A 306 -9.54 -11.69 -4.65
C ARG A 306 -8.48 -11.11 -5.56
N GLY A 307 -8.00 -9.90 -5.27
CA GLY A 307 -6.99 -9.23 -6.07
C GLY A 307 -5.67 -9.98 -6.08
N MET A 308 -5.20 -10.46 -4.92
CA MET A 308 -3.99 -11.28 -4.84
C MET A 308 -4.13 -12.59 -5.61
N ALA A 309 -5.28 -13.24 -5.56
CA ALA A 309 -5.56 -14.43 -6.37
C ALA A 309 -5.60 -14.11 -7.89
N GLN A 310 -6.09 -12.92 -8.26
CA GLN A 310 -6.05 -12.45 -9.65
C GLN A 310 -4.60 -12.21 -10.12
N ILE A 311 -3.76 -11.55 -9.32
CA ILE A 311 -2.33 -11.37 -9.63
C ILE A 311 -1.66 -12.73 -9.83
N ALA A 312 -1.83 -13.66 -8.88
CA ALA A 312 -1.25 -15.00 -8.97
C ALA A 312 -1.68 -15.77 -10.24
N ARG A 313 -2.87 -15.47 -10.79
CA ARG A 313 -3.40 -16.09 -12.00
C ARG A 313 -2.97 -15.39 -13.28
N THR A 314 -2.96 -14.07 -13.31
CA THR A 314 -2.75 -13.26 -14.53
C THR A 314 -1.29 -12.86 -14.72
N ASP A 315 -0.58 -12.63 -13.62
CA ASP A 315 0.81 -12.19 -13.61
C ASP A 315 1.55 -12.83 -12.41
N ASN A 316 1.70 -14.18 -12.46
CA ASN A 316 2.22 -14.96 -11.34
C ASN A 316 3.61 -14.47 -10.91
N PRO A 317 3.80 -14.03 -9.66
CA PRO A 317 5.08 -13.51 -9.19
C PRO A 317 6.20 -14.55 -9.19
N LEU A 318 5.90 -15.85 -9.05
CA LEU A 318 6.92 -16.92 -9.00
C LEU A 318 7.38 -17.39 -10.39
N PHE A 319 6.53 -17.26 -11.42
CA PHE A 319 6.81 -17.78 -12.76
C PHE A 319 6.86 -16.68 -13.83
N GLY A 320 6.73 -15.43 -13.44
CA GLY A 320 6.85 -14.29 -14.34
C GLY A 320 8.29 -14.00 -14.73
N LYS A 321 8.49 -13.37 -15.91
CA LYS A 321 9.81 -12.90 -16.34
C LYS A 321 10.19 -11.63 -15.55
N GLY A 322 11.44 -11.52 -15.13
CA GLY A 322 11.98 -10.32 -14.49
C GLY A 322 11.96 -10.30 -12.96
N LEU A 323 11.76 -11.45 -12.31
CA LEU A 323 11.97 -11.63 -10.86
C LEU A 323 13.23 -12.45 -10.62
#